data_a5cea1440050f0f71c91195d37372a6a
#
_entry.id   a5cea1440050f0f71c91195d37372a6a
#
_cell.length_a   1.000
_cell.length_b   1.000
_cell.length_c   1.000
_cell.angle_alpha   90.00
_cell.angle_beta   90.00
_cell.angle_gamma   90.00
#
_symmetry.space_group_name_H-M   'P 1'
#
loop_
_entity.id
_entity.type
_entity.pdbx_description
1 polymer ?
#
loop_
_entity_poly.entity_id
_entity_poly.type
_entity_poly.pdbx_seq_one_letter_code
_entity_poly.pdbx_strand_id
1 'polypeptide(L)'
;NSALVTLLLLIICSFAIEKTTYIKSFGQHFFDKNKLVNLIKLCISCSFASGFTNNTAVVSTVMASINQNKDLVPSHLLLPLSYACIAGGTLTLVGTSTNLIVAGFVESAGLNTLSMFSTTPIAIIVLVASLAVMVPAAYFLLPTNKPDSLENNDYFIEAKVGLNSSLINKTVLENGFRNLDALFLAEVIRNDKLISPVDPNFQIQANDKLMFAGDVKDLTTLNKFDGLKVLNDDLASINNNLVQVVITADARISGKTIKQSNFRALFNATVIGVRRGGQKVTGGLGKVKLKPGDALLLAVGKDFKNRNNLKKNFIVLNDELGNGQFSSGLSKLVIAGFIFSLGMAAVGAISLLKSLLVLLGFYLAVGALSIAEIRRRLPFEIVIIVGSAITVAYAMQSSGLADYISQIILSVSSGYDTFGAFVLLFITTVILTELITNNAAAALVFPIGLTLANHFNADPMPFIMAVAFGASASFLSPFGYQTNLMVYSAGQYKIKDYFK
;
A
#
# COMPACT_ATOMS: atom_id res chain seq x y z
N ASN A 1 22.34 -12.48 13.28
CA ASN A 1 21.18 -13.30 12.90
C ASN A 1 21.12 -13.37 11.36
N SER A 2 21.33 -14.56 10.81
CA SER A 2 21.41 -14.78 9.36
C SER A 2 20.05 -14.54 8.68
N ALA A 3 18.95 -14.86 9.36
CA ALA A 3 17.61 -14.64 8.85
C ALA A 3 17.31 -13.15 8.63
N LEU A 4 17.74 -12.29 9.55
CA LEU A 4 17.56 -10.84 9.40
C LEU A 4 18.33 -10.30 8.17
N VAL A 5 19.56 -10.74 7.97
CA VAL A 5 20.36 -10.33 6.79
C VAL A 5 19.72 -10.87 5.51
N THR A 6 19.25 -12.10 5.51
CA THR A 6 18.53 -12.71 4.38
C THR A 6 17.27 -11.92 4.04
N LEU A 7 16.50 -11.53 5.05
CA LEU A 7 15.31 -10.68 4.90
C LEU A 7 15.65 -9.35 4.24
N LEU A 8 16.68 -8.66 4.73
CA LEU A 8 17.10 -7.36 4.17
C LEU A 8 17.53 -7.49 2.71
N LEU A 9 18.34 -8.50 2.41
CA LEU A 9 18.78 -8.78 1.03
C LEU A 9 17.62 -9.08 0.11
N LEU A 10 16.66 -9.86 0.59
CA LEU A 10 15.46 -10.22 -0.16
C LEU A 10 14.61 -9.02 -0.53
N ILE A 11 14.33 -8.13 0.44
CA ILE A 11 13.60 -6.88 0.20
C ILE A 11 14.33 -6.00 -0.81
N ILE A 12 15.66 -5.92 -0.73
CA ILE A 12 16.47 -5.14 -1.66
C ILE A 12 16.44 -5.76 -3.07
N CYS A 13 16.61 -7.08 -3.18
CA CYS A 13 16.61 -7.77 -4.47
C CYS A 13 15.23 -7.77 -5.13
N SER A 14 14.15 -7.94 -4.36
CA SER A 14 12.77 -7.88 -4.88
C SER A 14 12.43 -6.48 -5.43
N PHE A 15 13.03 -5.43 -4.87
CA PHE A 15 12.86 -4.08 -5.42
C PHE A 15 13.37 -3.93 -6.87
N ALA A 16 14.43 -4.66 -7.27
CA ALA A 16 14.86 -4.66 -8.67
C ALA A 16 13.78 -5.26 -9.59
N ILE A 17 13.03 -6.25 -9.10
CA ILE A 17 11.92 -6.87 -9.84
C ILE A 17 10.77 -5.89 -10.03
N GLU A 18 10.43 -5.08 -9.01
CA GLU A 18 9.39 -4.04 -9.09
C GLU A 18 9.65 -3.04 -10.23
N LYS A 19 10.92 -2.80 -10.62
CA LYS A 19 11.31 -1.91 -11.72
C LYS A 19 11.16 -2.55 -13.10
N THR A 20 10.92 -3.86 -13.19
CA THR A 20 10.84 -4.54 -14.48
C THR A 20 9.55 -4.21 -15.22
N THR A 21 9.61 -4.18 -16.56
CA THR A 21 8.45 -3.94 -17.41
C THR A 21 7.39 -5.05 -17.31
N TYR A 22 7.79 -6.25 -16.89
CA TYR A 22 6.91 -7.41 -16.82
C TYR A 22 5.84 -7.29 -15.74
N ILE A 23 6.14 -6.70 -14.60
CA ILE A 23 5.12 -6.49 -13.56
C ILE A 23 4.00 -5.57 -14.08
N LYS A 24 4.32 -4.56 -14.89
CA LYS A 24 3.31 -3.68 -15.50
C LYS A 24 2.53 -4.36 -16.63
N SER A 25 3.20 -5.10 -17.48
CA SER A 25 2.56 -5.87 -18.55
C SER A 25 1.64 -6.96 -18.03
N PHE A 26 1.92 -7.46 -16.83
CA PHE A 26 1.12 -8.47 -16.14
C PHE A 26 -0.35 -8.06 -15.98
N GLY A 27 -0.61 -6.78 -15.66
CA GLY A 27 -1.98 -6.27 -15.48
C GLY A 27 -2.77 -6.04 -16.77
N GLN A 28 -2.11 -5.89 -17.93
CA GLN A 28 -2.79 -5.48 -19.17
C GLN A 28 -3.40 -6.65 -19.96
N HIS A 29 -2.91 -7.87 -19.79
CA HIS A 29 -3.30 -9.04 -20.59
C HIS A 29 -4.33 -9.96 -19.93
N PHE A 30 -4.84 -9.61 -18.73
CA PHE A 30 -5.69 -10.52 -17.97
C PHE A 30 -7.19 -10.41 -18.23
N PHE A 31 -7.64 -9.31 -18.82
CA PHE A 31 -9.07 -8.99 -18.81
C PHE A 31 -9.81 -9.54 -20.01
N ASP A 32 -10.75 -10.44 -19.69
CA ASP A 32 -11.71 -11.05 -20.61
C ASP A 32 -13.10 -10.39 -20.43
N LYS A 33 -14.04 -10.67 -21.31
CA LYS A 33 -15.43 -10.21 -21.18
C LYS A 33 -16.19 -10.90 -20.03
N ASN A 34 -15.70 -12.04 -19.58
CA ASN A 34 -16.37 -12.84 -18.54
C ASN A 34 -15.82 -12.47 -17.14
N LYS A 35 -16.72 -11.95 -16.27
CA LYS A 35 -16.40 -11.56 -14.88
C LYS A 35 -15.76 -12.70 -14.08
N LEU A 36 -16.30 -13.93 -14.16
CA LEU A 36 -15.80 -15.07 -13.40
C LEU A 36 -14.40 -15.48 -13.84
N VAL A 37 -14.17 -15.50 -15.15
CA VAL A 37 -12.85 -15.82 -15.73
C VAL A 37 -11.81 -14.79 -15.27
N ASN A 38 -12.18 -13.52 -15.27
CA ASN A 38 -11.30 -12.44 -14.77
C ASN A 38 -10.95 -12.62 -13.30
N LEU A 39 -11.94 -12.94 -12.44
CA LEU A 39 -11.71 -13.20 -11.02
C LEU A 39 -10.74 -14.36 -10.81
N ILE A 40 -10.98 -15.51 -11.45
CA ILE A 40 -10.15 -16.70 -11.30
C ILE A 40 -8.72 -16.42 -11.79
N LYS A 41 -8.57 -15.88 -13.01
CA LYS A 41 -7.27 -15.54 -13.57
C LYS A 41 -6.50 -14.55 -12.66
N LEU A 42 -7.18 -13.49 -12.22
CA LEU A 42 -6.63 -12.47 -11.34
C LEU A 42 -6.12 -13.10 -10.04
N CYS A 43 -7.00 -13.84 -9.34
CA CYS A 43 -6.70 -14.39 -8.04
C CYS A 43 -5.52 -15.39 -8.11
N ILE A 44 -5.54 -16.33 -9.04
CA ILE A 44 -4.47 -17.33 -9.18
C ILE A 44 -3.14 -16.65 -9.52
N SER A 45 -3.15 -15.77 -10.51
CA SER A 45 -1.92 -15.15 -11.00
C SER A 45 -1.31 -14.20 -9.97
N CYS A 46 -2.15 -13.41 -9.29
CA CYS A 46 -1.67 -12.47 -8.27
C CYS A 46 -1.21 -13.19 -6.99
N SER A 47 -1.86 -14.30 -6.61
CA SER A 47 -1.39 -15.14 -5.51
C SER A 47 -0.01 -15.72 -5.82
N PHE A 48 0.19 -16.24 -7.03
CA PHE A 48 1.49 -16.78 -7.42
C PHE A 48 2.56 -15.68 -7.44
N ALA A 49 2.30 -14.54 -8.07
CA ALA A 49 3.23 -13.41 -8.11
C ALA A 49 3.57 -12.91 -6.69
N SER A 50 2.58 -12.84 -5.80
CA SER A 50 2.74 -12.39 -4.43
C SER A 50 3.55 -13.35 -3.56
N GLY A 51 3.58 -14.63 -3.89
CA GLY A 51 4.45 -15.62 -3.22
C GLY A 51 5.93 -15.35 -3.39
N PHE A 52 6.34 -14.59 -4.41
CA PHE A 52 7.75 -14.32 -4.73
C PHE A 52 8.11 -12.83 -4.75
N THR A 53 7.13 -11.95 -4.60
CA THR A 53 7.32 -10.50 -4.60
C THR A 53 6.50 -9.84 -3.50
N ASN A 54 6.76 -8.57 -3.24
CA ASN A 54 6.00 -7.82 -2.24
C ASN A 54 4.53 -7.67 -2.65
N ASN A 55 3.60 -8.05 -1.77
CA ASN A 55 2.15 -7.94 -1.94
C ASN A 55 1.71 -6.54 -2.41
N THR A 56 2.28 -5.50 -1.80
CA THR A 56 1.97 -4.10 -2.13
C THR A 56 2.33 -3.75 -3.58
N ALA A 57 3.44 -4.28 -4.09
CA ALA A 57 3.87 -4.04 -5.47
C ALA A 57 2.93 -4.72 -6.48
N VAL A 58 2.52 -5.95 -6.21
CA VAL A 58 1.56 -6.68 -7.06
C VAL A 58 0.22 -5.95 -7.08
N VAL A 59 -0.34 -5.64 -5.90
CA VAL A 59 -1.63 -4.96 -5.78
C VAL A 59 -1.61 -3.60 -6.45
N SER A 60 -0.58 -2.76 -6.21
CA SER A 60 -0.50 -1.41 -6.81
C SER A 60 -0.48 -1.45 -8.33
N THR A 61 0.28 -2.38 -8.91
CA THR A 61 0.44 -2.51 -10.36
C THR A 61 -0.85 -2.99 -11.03
N VAL A 62 -1.44 -4.05 -10.50
CA VAL A 62 -2.67 -4.62 -11.07
C VAL A 62 -3.86 -3.67 -10.85
N MET A 63 -3.94 -3.01 -9.70
CA MET A 63 -4.96 -2.00 -9.41
C MET A 63 -4.90 -0.84 -10.42
N ALA A 64 -3.71 -0.36 -10.76
CA ALA A 64 -3.56 0.69 -11.78
C ALA A 64 -4.13 0.24 -13.14
N SER A 65 -3.87 -1.02 -13.54
CA SER A 65 -4.40 -1.58 -14.79
C SER A 65 -5.93 -1.76 -14.76
N ILE A 66 -6.49 -2.19 -13.61
CA ILE A 66 -7.95 -2.31 -13.43
C ILE A 66 -8.61 -0.93 -13.54
N ASN A 67 -8.05 0.09 -12.88
CA ASN A 67 -8.63 1.44 -12.87
C ASN A 67 -8.53 2.16 -14.22
N GLN A 68 -7.57 1.80 -15.08
CA GLN A 68 -7.44 2.35 -16.44
C GLN A 68 -8.40 1.70 -17.44
N ASN A 69 -8.90 0.52 -17.15
CA ASN A 69 -9.80 -0.20 -18.05
C ASN A 69 -11.26 0.18 -17.78
N LYS A 70 -11.88 0.90 -18.74
CA LYS A 70 -13.27 1.38 -18.62
C LYS A 70 -14.33 0.27 -18.64
N ASP A 71 -13.98 -0.91 -19.17
CA ASP A 71 -14.91 -2.04 -19.29
C ASP A 71 -15.01 -2.86 -17.99
N LEU A 72 -14.15 -2.59 -17.02
CA LEU A 72 -14.11 -3.30 -15.75
C LEU A 72 -14.80 -2.51 -14.64
N VAL A 73 -15.40 -3.24 -13.71
CA VAL A 73 -15.92 -2.68 -12.46
C VAL A 73 -14.89 -2.92 -11.36
N PRO A 74 -14.12 -1.91 -10.94
CA PRO A 74 -13.03 -2.09 -9.98
C PRO A 74 -13.48 -2.75 -8.67
N SER A 75 -14.68 -2.43 -8.17
CA SER A 75 -15.21 -3.00 -6.92
C SER A 75 -15.45 -4.52 -6.97
N HIS A 76 -15.49 -5.15 -8.13
CA HIS A 76 -15.60 -6.60 -8.24
C HIS A 76 -14.24 -7.31 -8.17
N LEU A 77 -13.14 -6.59 -8.41
CA LEU A 77 -11.83 -7.19 -8.61
C LEU A 77 -10.81 -6.79 -7.55
N LEU A 78 -10.91 -5.57 -7.00
CA LEU A 78 -9.86 -5.02 -6.15
C LEU A 78 -9.77 -5.69 -4.77
N LEU A 79 -10.89 -6.00 -4.12
CA LEU A 79 -10.86 -6.70 -2.83
C LEU A 79 -10.35 -8.14 -2.98
N PRO A 80 -10.85 -8.94 -3.96
CA PRO A 80 -10.27 -10.25 -4.27
C PRO A 80 -8.78 -10.19 -4.64
N LEU A 81 -8.34 -9.17 -5.36
CA LEU A 81 -6.92 -8.94 -5.65
C LEU A 81 -6.09 -8.85 -4.36
N SER A 82 -6.54 -8.02 -3.39
CA SER A 82 -5.83 -7.85 -2.12
C SER A 82 -5.77 -9.17 -1.36
N TYR A 83 -6.89 -9.86 -1.21
CA TYR A 83 -6.97 -11.11 -0.48
C TYR A 83 -6.17 -12.24 -1.13
N ALA A 84 -6.21 -12.33 -2.45
CA ALA A 84 -5.40 -13.27 -3.20
C ALA A 84 -3.89 -13.03 -3.01
N CYS A 85 -3.47 -11.75 -2.97
CA CYS A 85 -2.08 -11.39 -2.68
C CYS A 85 -1.69 -11.73 -1.24
N ILE A 86 -2.57 -11.50 -0.26
CA ILE A 86 -2.31 -11.85 1.15
C ILE A 86 -2.13 -13.37 1.29
N ALA A 87 -3.07 -14.15 0.77
CA ALA A 87 -2.99 -15.61 0.81
C ALA A 87 -1.79 -16.14 0.02
N GLY A 88 -1.53 -15.57 -1.18
CA GLY A 88 -0.37 -15.91 -2.00
C GLY A 88 0.97 -15.57 -1.34
N GLY A 89 1.03 -14.47 -0.59
CA GLY A 89 2.22 -14.07 0.15
C GLY A 89 2.67 -15.09 1.19
N THR A 90 1.79 -15.95 1.67
CA THR A 90 2.15 -17.03 2.62
C THR A 90 2.81 -18.24 1.96
N LEU A 91 2.78 -18.36 0.62
CA LEU A 91 3.32 -19.51 -0.12
C LEU A 91 4.80 -19.75 0.13
N THR A 92 5.57 -18.69 0.31
CA THR A 92 7.00 -18.79 0.58
C THR A 92 7.41 -17.89 1.74
N LEU A 93 8.61 -18.09 2.27
CA LEU A 93 9.16 -17.17 3.27
C LEU A 93 9.32 -15.74 2.74
N VAL A 94 9.49 -15.59 1.43
CA VAL A 94 9.78 -14.32 0.77
C VAL A 94 8.55 -13.45 0.54
N GLY A 95 7.40 -14.09 0.36
CA GLY A 95 6.17 -13.41 -0.06
C GLY A 95 5.64 -12.41 0.96
N THR A 96 5.91 -12.61 2.25
CA THR A 96 5.50 -11.68 3.31
C THR A 96 6.58 -11.48 4.36
N SER A 97 6.73 -10.24 4.87
CA SER A 97 7.65 -9.92 5.95
C SER A 97 7.36 -10.68 7.24
N THR A 98 6.10 -11.03 7.48
CA THR A 98 5.66 -11.79 8.66
C THR A 98 6.33 -13.16 8.73
N ASN A 99 6.34 -13.91 7.62
CA ASN A 99 7.01 -15.21 7.55
C ASN A 99 8.51 -15.11 7.83
N LEU A 100 9.15 -14.06 7.30
CA LEU A 100 10.58 -13.83 7.52
C LEU A 100 10.89 -13.46 8.98
N ILE A 101 10.01 -12.70 9.63
CA ILE A 101 10.14 -12.36 11.06
C ILE A 101 9.98 -13.61 11.91
N VAL A 102 8.98 -14.44 11.63
CA VAL A 102 8.80 -15.73 12.33
C VAL A 102 10.01 -16.64 12.11
N ALA A 103 10.57 -16.71 10.90
CA ALA A 103 11.80 -17.46 10.63
C ALA A 103 12.98 -16.93 11.47
N GLY A 104 13.09 -15.61 11.66
CA GLY A 104 14.08 -15.00 12.54
C GLY A 104 13.90 -15.38 14.00
N PHE A 105 12.67 -15.51 14.49
CA PHE A 105 12.39 -15.99 15.85
C PHE A 105 12.72 -17.48 16.01
N VAL A 106 12.39 -18.31 15.03
CA VAL A 106 12.73 -19.75 15.01
C VAL A 106 14.24 -19.93 15.14
N GLU A 107 15.03 -19.19 14.36
CA GLU A 107 16.49 -19.22 14.45
C GLU A 107 16.98 -18.74 15.83
N SER A 108 16.38 -17.66 16.36
CA SER A 108 16.77 -17.10 17.67
C SER A 108 16.39 -18.02 18.83
N ALA A 109 15.36 -18.84 18.69
CA ALA A 109 14.95 -19.85 19.65
C ALA A 109 15.79 -21.13 19.58
N GLY A 110 16.79 -21.21 18.67
CA GLY A 110 17.65 -22.39 18.50
C GLY A 110 16.95 -23.57 17.84
N LEU A 111 15.81 -23.35 17.19
CA LEU A 111 15.08 -24.37 16.45
C LEU A 111 15.62 -24.52 15.01
N ASN A 112 15.22 -25.59 14.34
CA ASN A 112 15.60 -25.81 12.94
C ASN A 112 15.14 -24.66 12.04
N THR A 113 16.07 -24.05 11.32
CA THR A 113 15.80 -22.90 10.46
C THR A 113 14.79 -23.24 9.36
N LEU A 114 13.85 -22.34 9.13
CA LEU A 114 12.88 -22.49 8.06
C LEU A 114 13.55 -22.28 6.69
N SER A 115 13.33 -23.21 5.77
CA SER A 115 13.71 -23.08 4.37
C SER A 115 12.72 -22.18 3.61
N MET A 116 13.09 -21.74 2.42
CA MET A 116 12.24 -20.89 1.58
C MET A 116 10.83 -21.45 1.37
N PHE A 117 10.68 -22.76 1.28
CA PHE A 117 9.43 -23.45 0.99
C PHE A 117 8.82 -24.19 2.20
N SER A 118 9.30 -23.93 3.42
CA SER A 118 8.76 -24.60 4.63
C SER A 118 7.27 -24.30 4.87
N THR A 119 6.79 -23.13 4.46
CA THR A 119 5.37 -22.76 4.55
C THR A 119 4.52 -23.31 3.40
N THR A 120 5.13 -23.66 2.26
CA THR A 120 4.43 -23.95 1.00
C THR A 120 3.43 -25.09 1.08
N PRO A 121 3.69 -26.25 1.74
CA PRO A 121 2.73 -27.34 1.79
C PRO A 121 1.40 -26.94 2.43
N ILE A 122 1.47 -26.22 3.55
CA ILE A 122 0.27 -25.72 4.25
C ILE A 122 -0.34 -24.57 3.48
N ALA A 123 0.49 -23.65 2.98
CA ALA A 123 0.04 -22.46 2.25
C ALA A 123 -0.73 -22.80 0.97
N ILE A 124 -0.38 -23.87 0.24
CA ILE A 124 -1.14 -24.31 -0.93
C ILE A 124 -2.56 -24.72 -0.53
N ILE A 125 -2.71 -25.48 0.56
CA ILE A 125 -4.02 -25.93 1.05
C ILE A 125 -4.85 -24.71 1.47
N VAL A 126 -4.26 -23.80 2.24
CA VAL A 126 -4.90 -22.56 2.68
C VAL A 126 -5.29 -21.68 1.48
N LEU A 127 -4.40 -21.53 0.49
CA LEU A 127 -4.68 -20.77 -0.71
C LEU A 127 -5.84 -21.36 -1.51
N VAL A 128 -5.83 -22.66 -1.77
CA VAL A 128 -6.91 -23.32 -2.52
C VAL A 128 -8.25 -23.17 -1.79
N ALA A 129 -8.27 -23.41 -0.47
CA ALA A 129 -9.47 -23.22 0.35
C ALA A 129 -9.95 -21.77 0.33
N SER A 130 -9.02 -20.81 0.47
CA SER A 130 -9.33 -19.37 0.42
C SER A 130 -9.90 -18.97 -0.95
N LEU A 131 -9.32 -19.42 -2.05
CA LEU A 131 -9.81 -19.13 -3.40
C LEU A 131 -11.18 -19.77 -3.65
N ALA A 132 -11.40 -21.00 -3.17
CA ALA A 132 -12.68 -21.71 -3.30
C ALA A 132 -13.84 -20.96 -2.60
N VAL A 133 -13.56 -20.26 -1.50
CA VAL A 133 -14.56 -19.43 -0.80
C VAL A 133 -14.62 -18.02 -1.38
N MET A 134 -13.47 -17.38 -1.59
CA MET A 134 -13.38 -15.98 -1.99
C MET A 134 -13.93 -15.71 -3.40
N VAL A 135 -13.66 -16.60 -4.37
CA VAL A 135 -14.11 -16.37 -5.76
C VAL A 135 -15.64 -16.37 -5.87
N PRO A 136 -16.39 -17.36 -5.32
CA PRO A 136 -17.84 -17.29 -5.29
C PRO A 136 -18.36 -16.10 -4.47
N ALA A 137 -17.79 -15.84 -3.28
CA ALA A 137 -18.19 -14.72 -2.44
C ALA A 137 -18.04 -13.39 -3.20
N ALA A 138 -16.89 -13.17 -3.85
CA ALA A 138 -16.65 -11.97 -4.65
C ALA A 138 -17.60 -11.85 -5.85
N TYR A 139 -17.96 -12.97 -6.46
CA TYR A 139 -18.87 -12.96 -7.60
C TYR A 139 -20.30 -12.53 -7.21
N PHE A 140 -20.81 -13.02 -6.06
CA PHE A 140 -22.20 -12.82 -5.65
C PHE A 140 -22.40 -11.66 -4.65
N LEU A 141 -21.45 -11.41 -3.75
CA LEU A 141 -21.64 -10.51 -2.59
C LEU A 141 -21.05 -9.13 -2.76
N LEU A 142 -20.02 -8.95 -3.63
CA LEU A 142 -19.40 -7.66 -3.78
C LEU A 142 -20.30 -6.64 -4.48
N PRO A 143 -20.32 -5.39 -3.98
CA PRO A 143 -21.16 -4.34 -4.54
C PRO A 143 -20.65 -3.91 -5.93
N THR A 144 -21.58 -3.55 -6.80
CA THR A 144 -21.27 -2.91 -8.07
C THR A 144 -21.16 -1.39 -7.84
N ASN A 145 -20.01 -0.96 -7.36
CA ASN A 145 -19.73 0.46 -7.24
C ASN A 145 -19.23 0.96 -8.61
N LYS A 146 -19.99 1.83 -9.25
CA LYS A 146 -19.50 2.50 -10.45
C LYS A 146 -18.37 3.41 -10.00
N PRO A 147 -17.21 3.38 -10.65
CA PRO A 147 -16.23 4.42 -10.42
C PRO A 147 -16.94 5.73 -10.82
N ASP A 148 -17.26 6.56 -9.84
CA ASP A 148 -17.32 7.97 -10.16
C ASP A 148 -15.92 8.26 -10.68
N SER A 149 -15.79 8.39 -11.98
CA SER A 149 -14.58 8.93 -12.55
C SER A 149 -14.26 10.16 -11.71
N LEU A 150 -13.03 10.26 -11.20
CA LEU A 150 -12.49 11.54 -10.85
C LEU A 150 -12.37 12.27 -12.19
N GLU A 151 -13.51 12.58 -12.82
CA GLU A 151 -13.48 13.47 -13.95
C GLU A 151 -12.96 14.78 -13.36
N ASN A 152 -11.84 15.22 -13.89
CA ASN A 152 -11.18 16.46 -13.49
C ASN A 152 -12.18 17.64 -13.52
N ASN A 153 -13.24 17.52 -14.32
CA ASN A 153 -14.31 18.48 -14.47
C ASN A 153 -15.09 18.78 -13.17
N ASP A 154 -15.18 17.80 -12.24
CA ASP A 154 -15.92 17.98 -10.99
C ASP A 154 -15.17 18.78 -9.93
N TYR A 155 -13.87 19.03 -10.13
CA TYR A 155 -13.03 19.64 -9.12
C TYR A 155 -12.35 20.92 -9.55
N PHE A 156 -12.34 21.24 -10.85
CA PHE A 156 -11.66 22.40 -11.39
C PHE A 156 -12.59 23.35 -12.11
N ILE A 157 -12.31 24.63 -11.89
CA ILE A 157 -12.92 25.75 -12.60
C ILE A 157 -11.77 26.55 -13.19
N GLU A 158 -11.74 26.70 -14.51
CA GLU A 158 -10.82 27.59 -15.19
C GLU A 158 -11.43 28.97 -15.31
N ALA A 159 -10.68 29.99 -14.94
CA ALA A 159 -11.07 31.38 -15.12
C ALA A 159 -9.93 32.20 -15.67
N LYS A 160 -10.20 33.08 -16.63
CA LYS A 160 -9.21 33.96 -17.27
C LYS A 160 -9.30 35.37 -16.71
N VAL A 161 -8.15 35.95 -16.38
CA VAL A 161 -8.03 37.34 -15.93
C VAL A 161 -8.10 38.26 -17.15
N GLY A 162 -9.11 39.11 -17.17
CA GLY A 162 -9.29 40.13 -18.24
C GLY A 162 -8.23 41.22 -18.18
N LEU A 163 -8.06 41.95 -19.30
CA LEU A 163 -7.04 43.00 -19.42
C LEU A 163 -7.26 44.17 -18.43
N ASN A 164 -8.51 44.46 -18.07
CA ASN A 164 -8.89 45.56 -17.17
C ASN A 164 -9.37 45.06 -15.80
N SER A 165 -8.93 43.85 -15.38
CA SER A 165 -9.36 43.27 -14.11
C SER A 165 -8.74 44.00 -12.93
N SER A 166 -9.55 44.21 -11.88
CA SER A 166 -9.09 44.75 -10.57
C SER A 166 -8.12 43.83 -9.82
N LEU A 167 -7.91 42.61 -10.32
CA LEU A 167 -7.04 41.57 -9.74
C LEU A 167 -5.56 41.75 -10.13
N ILE A 168 -5.28 42.53 -11.20
CA ILE A 168 -3.96 42.69 -11.77
C ILE A 168 -3.03 43.42 -10.78
N ASN A 169 -1.76 42.99 -10.73
CA ASN A 169 -0.68 43.49 -9.85
C ASN A 169 -0.93 43.30 -8.35
N LYS A 170 -2.00 42.63 -7.95
CA LYS A 170 -2.22 42.21 -6.56
C LYS A 170 -1.82 40.74 -6.39
N THR A 171 -1.41 40.42 -5.17
CA THR A 171 -1.06 39.05 -4.81
C THR A 171 -2.30 38.16 -4.68
N VAL A 172 -2.09 36.84 -4.71
CA VAL A 172 -3.15 35.84 -4.43
C VAL A 172 -3.80 36.08 -3.06
N LEU A 173 -3.01 36.52 -2.07
CA LEU A 173 -3.49 36.82 -0.73
C LEU A 173 -4.34 38.10 -0.71
N GLU A 174 -3.89 39.18 -1.33
CA GLU A 174 -4.61 40.47 -1.42
C GLU A 174 -5.90 40.37 -2.20
N ASN A 175 -5.96 39.49 -3.21
CA ASN A 175 -7.17 39.18 -3.99
C ASN A 175 -8.16 38.27 -3.23
N GLY A 176 -7.79 37.78 -2.04
CA GLY A 176 -8.66 36.92 -1.24
C GLY A 176 -8.87 35.49 -1.78
N PHE A 177 -8.11 35.05 -2.77
CA PHE A 177 -8.25 33.72 -3.38
C PHE A 177 -7.93 32.55 -2.46
N ARG A 178 -7.46 32.84 -1.24
CA ARG A 178 -7.22 31.85 -0.18
C ARG A 178 -8.37 31.68 0.80
N ASN A 179 -9.30 32.61 0.84
CA ASN A 179 -10.42 32.63 1.79
C ASN A 179 -11.77 32.43 1.10
N LEU A 180 -11.79 31.77 -0.04
CA LEU A 180 -13.02 31.34 -0.69
C LEU A 180 -13.57 30.14 0.09
N ASP A 181 -14.86 30.19 0.45
CA ASP A 181 -15.47 29.20 1.37
C ASP A 181 -15.40 27.76 0.84
N ALA A 182 -15.62 27.56 -0.45
CA ALA A 182 -15.68 26.25 -1.08
C ALA A 182 -14.66 26.05 -2.21
N LEU A 183 -14.02 27.12 -2.67
CA LEU A 183 -13.02 27.12 -3.74
C LEU A 183 -11.67 27.62 -3.22
N PHE A 184 -10.59 27.22 -3.88
CA PHE A 184 -9.26 27.80 -3.66
C PHE A 184 -8.46 27.77 -4.96
N LEU A 185 -7.56 28.75 -5.12
CA LEU A 185 -6.66 28.81 -6.27
C LEU A 185 -5.61 27.70 -6.15
N ALA A 186 -5.66 26.72 -7.03
CA ALA A 186 -4.75 25.58 -7.07
C ALA A 186 -3.53 25.87 -7.94
N GLU A 187 -3.74 26.41 -9.15
CA GLU A 187 -2.73 26.60 -10.17
C GLU A 187 -2.96 27.88 -10.96
N VAL A 188 -1.89 28.39 -11.56
CA VAL A 188 -1.91 29.51 -12.51
C VAL A 188 -1.17 29.10 -13.77
N ILE A 189 -1.76 29.36 -14.94
CA ILE A 189 -1.12 29.18 -16.25
C ILE A 189 -0.82 30.58 -16.81
N ARG A 190 0.45 30.88 -17.02
CA ARG A 190 0.95 32.12 -17.61
C ARG A 190 1.86 31.80 -18.78
N ASN A 191 1.55 32.29 -19.97
CA ASN A 191 2.31 32.04 -21.21
C ASN A 191 2.60 30.54 -21.41
N ASP A 192 1.55 29.71 -21.30
CA ASP A 192 1.59 28.24 -21.38
C ASP A 192 2.51 27.54 -20.37
N LYS A 193 3.00 28.29 -19.36
CA LYS A 193 3.75 27.73 -18.24
C LYS A 193 2.84 27.55 -17.03
N LEU A 194 2.75 26.32 -16.57
CA LEU A 194 2.02 25.98 -15.36
C LEU A 194 2.81 26.33 -14.10
N ILE A 195 2.17 27.06 -13.21
CA ILE A 195 2.69 27.45 -11.89
C ILE A 195 1.86 26.72 -10.84
N SER A 196 2.43 25.69 -10.29
CA SER A 196 1.82 24.84 -9.27
C SER A 196 2.91 24.35 -8.31
N PRO A 197 2.67 24.44 -7.02
CA PRO A 197 1.62 25.15 -6.30
C PRO A 197 1.83 26.69 -6.28
N VAL A 198 0.73 27.46 -6.28
CA VAL A 198 0.79 28.94 -6.37
C VAL A 198 1.17 29.54 -5.03
N ASP A 199 2.20 30.41 -4.99
CA ASP A 199 2.62 31.12 -3.78
C ASP A 199 1.57 32.18 -3.35
N PRO A 200 1.31 32.39 -2.03
CA PRO A 200 0.44 33.45 -1.55
C PRO A 200 0.79 34.85 -2.03
N ASN A 201 2.09 35.09 -2.19
CA ASN A 201 2.64 36.38 -2.65
C ASN A 201 2.77 36.44 -4.19
N PHE A 202 2.29 35.43 -4.91
CA PHE A 202 2.31 35.43 -6.36
C PHE A 202 1.40 36.54 -6.89
N GLN A 203 1.94 37.44 -7.72
CA GLN A 203 1.21 38.54 -8.33
C GLN A 203 0.45 38.08 -9.58
N ILE A 204 -0.83 38.36 -9.62
CA ILE A 204 -1.71 38.07 -10.76
C ILE A 204 -1.46 39.09 -11.86
N GLN A 205 -1.44 38.61 -13.12
CA GLN A 205 -1.26 39.43 -14.31
C GLN A 205 -2.44 39.28 -15.28
N ALA A 206 -2.54 40.21 -16.22
CA ALA A 206 -3.52 40.09 -17.31
C ALA A 206 -3.29 38.83 -18.14
N ASN A 207 -4.37 38.22 -18.61
CA ASN A 207 -4.40 36.97 -19.35
C ASN A 207 -3.94 35.71 -18.56
N ASP A 208 -3.64 35.80 -17.27
CA ASP A 208 -3.44 34.59 -16.46
C ASP A 208 -4.69 33.73 -16.50
N LYS A 209 -4.52 32.42 -16.69
CA LYS A 209 -5.58 31.44 -16.48
C LYS A 209 -5.45 30.91 -15.06
N LEU A 210 -6.47 31.14 -14.27
CA LEU A 210 -6.53 30.74 -12.87
C LEU A 210 -7.34 29.47 -12.76
N MET A 211 -6.74 28.44 -12.16
CA MET A 211 -7.38 27.15 -11.92
C MET A 211 -7.82 27.06 -10.47
N PHE A 212 -9.12 27.16 -10.24
CA PHE A 212 -9.71 26.98 -8.93
C PHE A 212 -10.10 25.51 -8.74
N ALA A 213 -9.84 25.00 -7.54
CA ALA A 213 -10.26 23.67 -7.13
C ALA A 213 -11.31 23.78 -6.01
N GLY A 214 -12.31 22.89 -6.06
CA GLY A 214 -13.38 22.82 -5.08
C GLY A 214 -14.68 22.26 -5.64
N ASP A 215 -15.82 22.64 -5.06
CA ASP A 215 -17.13 22.22 -5.57
C ASP A 215 -17.57 23.13 -6.71
N VAL A 216 -17.77 22.56 -7.91
CA VAL A 216 -18.21 23.30 -9.11
C VAL A 216 -19.58 23.99 -8.91
N LYS A 217 -20.36 23.53 -7.93
CA LYS A 217 -21.64 24.16 -7.58
C LYS A 217 -21.50 25.59 -7.03
N ASP A 218 -20.30 25.95 -6.58
CA ASP A 218 -20.00 27.25 -6.00
C ASP A 218 -19.38 28.25 -7.00
N LEU A 219 -19.59 28.02 -8.32
CA LEU A 219 -19.22 28.92 -9.42
C LEU A 219 -19.63 30.39 -9.19
N THR A 220 -20.76 30.59 -8.52
CA THR A 220 -21.28 31.94 -8.20
C THR A 220 -20.32 32.75 -7.33
N THR A 221 -19.44 32.10 -6.58
CA THR A 221 -18.42 32.77 -5.74
C THR A 221 -17.38 33.48 -6.61
N LEU A 222 -17.06 32.97 -7.80
CA LEU A 222 -16.09 33.58 -8.73
C LEU A 222 -16.66 34.79 -9.45
N ASN A 223 -17.99 34.89 -9.60
CA ASN A 223 -18.65 36.04 -10.22
C ASN A 223 -18.51 37.33 -9.40
N LYS A 224 -18.07 37.26 -8.14
CA LYS A 224 -17.78 38.40 -7.29
C LYS A 224 -16.51 39.13 -7.66
N PHE A 225 -15.63 38.51 -8.47
CA PHE A 225 -14.36 39.11 -8.86
C PHE A 225 -14.49 39.81 -10.21
N ASP A 226 -14.38 41.13 -10.17
CA ASP A 226 -14.50 41.95 -11.38
C ASP A 226 -13.37 41.67 -12.39
N GLY A 227 -13.75 41.43 -13.63
CA GLY A 227 -12.83 41.13 -14.72
C GLY A 227 -12.30 39.68 -14.73
N LEU A 228 -12.86 38.76 -13.95
CA LEU A 228 -12.58 37.32 -14.02
C LEU A 228 -13.65 36.65 -14.90
N LYS A 229 -13.24 36.02 -16.01
CA LYS A 229 -14.13 35.28 -16.92
C LYS A 229 -13.96 33.79 -16.71
N VAL A 230 -15.01 33.09 -16.28
CA VAL A 230 -15.01 31.62 -16.16
C VAL A 230 -15.06 31.01 -17.56
N LEU A 231 -14.18 30.06 -17.83
CA LEU A 231 -14.09 29.33 -19.09
C LEU A 231 -14.60 27.90 -18.85
N ASN A 232 -15.58 27.47 -19.63
CA ASN A 232 -16.16 26.12 -19.48
C ASN A 232 -15.55 25.07 -20.44
N ASP A 233 -14.63 25.46 -21.30
CA ASP A 233 -14.06 24.58 -22.33
C ASP A 233 -12.56 24.39 -22.17
N ASP A 234 -12.09 23.13 -22.39
CA ASP A 234 -10.70 22.66 -22.47
C ASP A 234 -9.90 22.48 -21.16
N LEU A 235 -10.28 21.48 -20.36
CA LEU A 235 -9.50 20.99 -19.22
C LEU A 235 -8.36 19.99 -19.59
N ALA A 236 -8.07 19.82 -20.88
CA ALA A 236 -7.11 18.82 -21.36
C ALA A 236 -5.65 19.07 -20.94
N SER A 237 -5.28 20.31 -20.58
CA SER A 237 -3.89 20.66 -20.23
C SER A 237 -3.51 20.40 -18.77
N ILE A 238 -4.46 20.05 -17.90
CA ILE A 238 -4.27 19.96 -16.43
C ILE A 238 -3.78 18.57 -15.98
N ASN A 239 -3.94 17.57 -16.84
CA ASN A 239 -3.74 16.16 -16.45
C ASN A 239 -2.30 15.80 -16.06
N ASN A 240 -1.31 16.58 -16.42
CA ASN A 240 0.10 16.20 -16.29
C ASN A 240 0.69 16.32 -14.86
N ASN A 241 0.03 17.05 -13.95
CA ASN A 241 0.52 17.28 -12.59
C ASN A 241 -0.40 16.74 -11.50
N LEU A 242 -1.44 16.01 -11.87
CA LEU A 242 -2.36 15.44 -10.91
C LEU A 242 -1.92 14.05 -10.48
N VAL A 243 -1.85 13.86 -9.16
CA VAL A 243 -1.47 12.59 -8.56
C VAL A 243 -2.54 12.16 -7.57
N GLN A 244 -3.02 10.93 -7.73
CA GLN A 244 -3.88 10.31 -6.74
C GLN A 244 -3.05 9.52 -5.74
N VAL A 245 -3.30 9.77 -4.45
CA VAL A 245 -2.62 9.09 -3.36
C VAL A 245 -3.60 8.63 -2.29
N VAL A 246 -3.27 7.56 -1.57
CA VAL A 246 -4.00 7.13 -0.36
C VAL A 246 -3.12 7.36 0.86
N ILE A 247 -3.72 7.89 1.93
CA ILE A 247 -3.02 8.10 3.20
C ILE A 247 -2.77 6.75 3.87
N THR A 248 -1.50 6.49 4.23
CA THR A 248 -1.09 5.27 4.93
C THR A 248 -1.58 5.27 6.39
N ALA A 249 -1.59 4.10 7.04
CA ALA A 249 -1.92 3.98 8.46
C ALA A 249 -0.95 4.77 9.34
N ASP A 250 0.35 4.78 9.00
CA ASP A 250 1.43 5.41 9.75
C ASP A 250 1.72 6.86 9.32
N ALA A 251 0.82 7.46 8.55
CA ALA A 251 1.03 8.81 8.03
C ALA A 251 1.11 9.84 9.15
N ARG A 252 2.16 10.66 9.17
CA ARG A 252 2.35 11.75 10.15
C ARG A 252 1.28 12.84 10.07
N ILE A 253 0.57 12.91 8.94
CA ILE A 253 -0.50 13.86 8.70
C ILE A 253 -1.87 13.34 9.17
N SER A 254 -1.96 12.07 9.54
CA SER A 254 -3.19 11.47 10.06
C SER A 254 -3.67 12.20 11.32
N GLY A 255 -4.98 12.42 11.42
CA GLY A 255 -5.61 13.14 12.53
C GLY A 255 -5.50 14.66 12.50
N LYS A 256 -4.66 15.23 11.62
CA LYS A 256 -4.50 16.68 11.44
C LYS A 256 -5.37 17.19 10.31
N THR A 257 -5.74 18.47 10.36
CA THR A 257 -6.34 19.11 9.20
C THR A 257 -5.30 19.39 8.12
N ILE A 258 -5.72 19.55 6.87
CA ILE A 258 -4.82 19.90 5.77
C ILE A 258 -4.03 21.18 6.11
N LYS A 259 -4.69 22.16 6.73
CA LYS A 259 -4.04 23.41 7.18
C LYS A 259 -3.01 23.16 8.28
N GLN A 260 -3.34 22.36 9.30
CA GLN A 260 -2.45 22.04 10.43
C GLN A 260 -1.26 21.17 10.02
N SER A 261 -1.39 20.37 8.97
CA SER A 261 -0.33 19.49 8.49
C SER A 261 0.78 20.22 7.74
N ASN A 262 0.63 21.54 7.44
CA ASN A 262 1.54 22.27 6.55
C ASN A 262 1.82 21.51 5.24
N PHE A 263 0.75 20.93 4.69
CA PHE A 263 0.79 19.95 3.59
C PHE A 263 1.69 20.41 2.44
N ARG A 264 1.51 21.67 2.03
CA ARG A 264 2.27 22.25 0.92
C ARG A 264 3.77 22.32 1.18
N ALA A 265 4.18 22.75 2.37
CA ALA A 265 5.59 22.84 2.75
C ALA A 265 6.25 21.46 2.84
N LEU A 266 5.50 20.47 3.35
CA LEU A 266 6.01 19.11 3.52
C LEU A 266 6.17 18.37 2.18
N PHE A 267 5.19 18.50 1.28
CA PHE A 267 5.09 17.64 0.10
C PHE A 267 5.27 18.39 -1.23
N ASN A 268 5.33 19.72 -1.22
CA ASN A 268 5.30 20.55 -2.43
C ASN A 268 4.09 20.19 -3.32
N ALA A 269 2.92 20.05 -2.69
CA ALA A 269 1.69 19.65 -3.33
C ALA A 269 0.49 20.35 -2.68
N THR A 270 -0.59 20.51 -3.44
CA THR A 270 -1.86 21.05 -2.98
C THR A 270 -2.92 19.97 -3.04
N VAL A 271 -3.71 19.80 -1.98
CA VAL A 271 -4.84 18.87 -1.96
C VAL A 271 -6.02 19.51 -2.68
N ILE A 272 -6.47 18.89 -3.76
CA ILE A 272 -7.58 19.37 -4.59
C ILE A 272 -8.90 18.72 -4.20
N GLY A 273 -8.82 17.44 -3.82
CA GLY A 273 -9.99 16.67 -3.42
C GLY A 273 -9.63 15.63 -2.39
N VAL A 274 -10.61 15.26 -1.57
CA VAL A 274 -10.53 14.19 -0.57
C VAL A 274 -11.71 13.26 -0.77
N ARG A 275 -11.45 11.95 -0.84
CA ARG A 275 -12.47 10.90 -0.79
C ARG A 275 -12.25 10.00 0.42
N ARG A 276 -13.35 9.61 1.05
CA ARG A 276 -13.35 8.70 2.20
C ARG A 276 -14.42 7.63 2.01
N GLY A 277 -14.01 6.37 1.96
CA GLY A 277 -14.94 5.25 1.76
C GLY A 277 -15.82 5.43 0.51
N GLY A 278 -15.23 5.88 -0.61
CA GLY A 278 -15.90 6.12 -1.87
C GLY A 278 -16.73 7.42 -1.96
N GLN A 279 -16.89 8.18 -0.87
CA GLN A 279 -17.65 9.43 -0.88
C GLN A 279 -16.71 10.65 -0.94
N LYS A 280 -17.10 11.66 -1.75
CA LYS A 280 -16.42 12.95 -1.79
C LYS A 280 -16.63 13.66 -0.45
N VAL A 281 -15.55 14.09 0.17
CA VAL A 281 -15.63 14.93 1.38
C VAL A 281 -15.87 16.36 0.92
N THR A 282 -17.07 16.86 1.17
CA THR A 282 -17.51 18.23 0.83
C THR A 282 -17.20 19.21 1.96
N GLY A 283 -17.07 20.50 1.63
CA GLY A 283 -16.77 21.58 2.57
C GLY A 283 -15.34 22.11 2.42
N GLY A 284 -14.99 23.13 3.21
CA GLY A 284 -13.68 23.77 3.14
C GLY A 284 -12.51 22.77 3.35
N LEU A 285 -11.85 22.36 2.29
CA LEU A 285 -10.80 21.31 2.30
C LEU A 285 -9.73 21.55 3.37
N GLY A 286 -9.36 22.82 3.63
CA GLY A 286 -8.38 23.16 4.65
C GLY A 286 -8.75 22.74 6.07
N LYS A 287 -10.04 22.55 6.37
CA LYS A 287 -10.59 22.16 7.69
C LYS A 287 -10.80 20.64 7.81
N VAL A 288 -10.65 19.89 6.71
CA VAL A 288 -10.84 18.43 6.70
C VAL A 288 -9.74 17.77 7.51
N LYS A 289 -10.10 17.00 8.54
CA LYS A 289 -9.17 16.11 9.26
C LYS A 289 -8.89 14.89 8.39
N LEU A 290 -7.63 14.70 8.06
CA LEU A 290 -7.12 13.58 7.28
C LEU A 290 -7.15 12.30 8.10
N LYS A 291 -7.58 11.19 7.49
CA LYS A 291 -7.61 9.87 8.11
C LYS A 291 -6.86 8.85 7.24
N PRO A 292 -6.33 7.78 7.84
CA PRO A 292 -5.82 6.65 7.07
C PRO A 292 -6.89 6.13 6.09
N GLY A 293 -6.48 5.79 4.88
CA GLY A 293 -7.40 5.35 3.84
C GLY A 293 -8.11 6.47 3.08
N ASP A 294 -7.94 7.73 3.46
CA ASP A 294 -8.45 8.84 2.62
C ASP A 294 -7.66 8.85 1.29
N ALA A 295 -8.39 8.87 0.18
CA ALA A 295 -7.81 9.12 -1.13
C ALA A 295 -7.77 10.64 -1.37
N LEU A 296 -6.59 11.14 -1.71
CA LEU A 296 -6.35 12.53 -2.03
C LEU A 296 -6.06 12.68 -3.53
N LEU A 297 -6.64 13.69 -4.14
CA LEU A 297 -6.21 14.20 -5.44
C LEU A 297 -5.28 15.38 -5.18
N LEU A 298 -4.06 15.30 -5.67
CA LEU A 298 -3.01 16.29 -5.43
C LEU A 298 -2.60 16.97 -6.73
N ALA A 299 -2.47 18.30 -6.71
CA ALA A 299 -1.67 19.03 -7.69
C ALA A 299 -0.24 19.10 -7.17
N VAL A 300 0.72 18.53 -7.91
CA VAL A 300 2.09 18.34 -7.44
C VAL A 300 3.07 19.27 -8.14
N GLY A 301 4.01 19.78 -7.38
CA GLY A 301 5.16 20.52 -7.92
C GLY A 301 6.27 19.59 -8.40
N LYS A 302 7.25 20.14 -9.15
CA LYS A 302 8.35 19.38 -9.78
C LYS A 302 9.15 18.52 -8.81
N ASP A 303 9.29 18.95 -7.55
CA ASP A 303 10.10 18.25 -6.53
C ASP A 303 9.31 17.20 -5.74
N PHE A 304 8.02 17.03 -6.00
CA PHE A 304 7.17 16.08 -5.25
C PHE A 304 7.79 14.68 -5.21
N LYS A 305 8.23 14.18 -6.36
CA LYS A 305 8.83 12.82 -6.49
C LYS A 305 10.06 12.59 -5.61
N ASN A 306 10.83 13.66 -5.36
CA ASN A 306 12.11 13.60 -4.65
C ASN A 306 11.97 13.75 -3.14
N ARG A 307 10.77 13.96 -2.61
CA ARG A 307 10.54 14.12 -1.17
C ARG A 307 10.67 12.78 -0.44
N ASN A 308 11.59 12.70 0.51
CA ASN A 308 11.91 11.46 1.24
C ASN A 308 10.77 10.91 2.13
N ASN A 309 9.78 11.75 2.44
CA ASN A 309 8.68 11.41 3.34
C ASN A 309 7.41 10.92 2.64
N LEU A 310 7.39 10.83 1.29
CA LEU A 310 6.19 10.46 0.53
C LEU A 310 5.69 9.07 0.90
N LYS A 311 6.56 8.07 0.87
CA LYS A 311 6.19 6.66 1.08
C LYS A 311 5.66 6.36 2.48
N LYS A 312 6.08 7.16 3.47
CA LYS A 312 5.56 7.02 4.84
C LYS A 312 4.15 7.58 4.99
N ASN A 313 3.78 8.55 4.16
CA ASN A 313 2.49 9.22 4.26
C ASN A 313 1.49 8.78 3.19
N PHE A 314 1.98 8.33 2.02
CA PHE A 314 1.13 8.07 0.86
C PHE A 314 1.49 6.79 0.12
N ILE A 315 0.44 6.15 -0.39
CA ILE A 315 0.51 5.17 -1.47
C ILE A 315 0.05 5.88 -2.74
N VAL A 316 0.90 5.93 -3.75
CA VAL A 316 0.57 6.59 -5.03
C VAL A 316 -0.23 5.61 -5.89
N LEU A 317 -1.42 6.02 -6.36
CA LEU A 317 -2.32 5.18 -7.15
C LEU A 317 -2.06 5.28 -8.65
N ASN A 318 -1.64 6.45 -9.14
CA ASN A 318 -1.37 6.68 -10.57
C ASN A 318 0.14 6.61 -10.81
N ASP A 319 0.57 5.59 -11.52
CA ASP A 319 1.99 5.30 -11.76
C ASP A 319 2.61 6.11 -12.93
N GLU A 320 2.05 7.24 -13.30
CA GLU A 320 2.69 8.21 -14.21
C GLU A 320 3.95 8.85 -13.60
N LEU A 321 4.15 8.64 -12.29
CA LEU A 321 5.37 9.00 -11.56
C LEU A 321 6.48 7.95 -11.75
N GLY A 322 6.76 7.52 -12.98
CA GLY A 322 7.71 6.48 -13.33
C GLY A 322 8.94 6.41 -12.44
N ASN A 323 9.03 5.38 -11.60
CA ASN A 323 10.35 4.83 -11.29
C ASN A 323 10.94 4.41 -12.63
N GLY A 324 12.16 4.85 -12.96
CA GLY A 324 12.80 4.56 -14.24
C GLY A 324 12.63 3.08 -14.59
N GLN A 325 11.94 2.82 -15.70
CA GLN A 325 11.71 1.46 -16.17
C GLN A 325 12.99 0.92 -16.77
N PHE A 326 13.29 -0.32 -16.49
CA PHE A 326 14.37 -1.01 -17.17
C PHE A 326 14.03 -1.21 -18.66
N SER A 327 15.05 -1.24 -19.49
CA SER A 327 14.91 -1.76 -20.84
C SER A 327 14.41 -3.22 -20.80
N SER A 328 13.75 -3.66 -21.87
CA SER A 328 13.24 -5.05 -21.94
C SER A 328 14.37 -6.09 -21.72
N GLY A 329 15.58 -5.83 -22.23
CA GLY A 329 16.74 -6.69 -22.02
C GLY A 329 17.16 -6.78 -20.55
N LEU A 330 17.30 -5.63 -19.87
CA LEU A 330 17.67 -5.58 -18.45
C LEU A 330 16.58 -6.21 -17.58
N SER A 331 15.31 -6.02 -17.91
CA SER A 331 14.18 -6.64 -17.21
C SER A 331 14.25 -8.16 -17.25
N LYS A 332 14.54 -8.76 -18.43
CA LYS A 332 14.73 -10.21 -18.57
C LYS A 332 15.88 -10.72 -17.71
N LEU A 333 16.99 -9.99 -17.73
CA LEU A 333 18.20 -10.36 -17.02
C LEU A 333 18.03 -10.28 -15.50
N VAL A 334 17.32 -9.29 -15.01
CA VAL A 334 16.98 -9.15 -13.58
C VAL A 334 16.07 -10.28 -13.11
N ILE A 335 15.02 -10.63 -13.86
CA ILE A 335 14.12 -11.73 -13.51
C ILE A 335 14.84 -13.08 -13.58
N ALA A 336 15.62 -13.32 -14.65
CA ALA A 336 16.38 -14.57 -14.79
C ALA A 336 17.38 -14.74 -13.66
N GLY A 337 18.11 -13.69 -13.27
CA GLY A 337 19.02 -13.69 -12.13
C GLY A 337 18.32 -14.03 -10.82
N PHE A 338 17.12 -13.46 -10.57
CA PHE A 338 16.33 -13.75 -9.38
C PHE A 338 15.87 -15.21 -9.34
N ILE A 339 15.26 -15.69 -10.44
CA ILE A 339 14.79 -17.08 -10.54
C ILE A 339 15.96 -18.06 -10.37
N PHE A 340 17.11 -17.78 -10.99
CA PHE A 340 18.32 -18.58 -10.85
C PHE A 340 18.82 -18.63 -9.40
N SER A 341 18.89 -17.45 -8.74
CA SER A 341 19.30 -17.33 -7.34
C SER A 341 18.39 -18.15 -6.40
N LEU A 342 17.07 -18.00 -6.57
CA LEU A 342 16.10 -18.76 -5.77
C LEU A 342 16.13 -20.26 -6.10
N GLY A 343 16.30 -20.63 -7.37
CA GLY A 343 16.43 -22.03 -7.81
C GLY A 343 17.64 -22.72 -7.18
N MET A 344 18.81 -22.07 -7.16
CA MET A 344 20.01 -22.59 -6.50
C MET A 344 19.81 -22.79 -5.00
N ALA A 345 19.11 -21.87 -4.35
CA ALA A 345 18.77 -22.02 -2.94
C ALA A 345 17.74 -23.12 -2.68
N ALA A 346 16.76 -23.29 -3.58
CA ALA A 346 15.72 -24.31 -3.49
C ALA A 346 16.25 -25.74 -3.62
N VAL A 347 17.21 -25.95 -4.52
CA VAL A 347 17.89 -27.24 -4.73
C VAL A 347 18.91 -27.53 -3.60
N GLY A 348 19.17 -26.57 -2.70
CA GLY A 348 20.12 -26.72 -1.60
C GLY A 348 21.59 -26.61 -2.02
N ALA A 349 21.88 -26.21 -3.27
CA ALA A 349 23.23 -26.05 -3.76
C ALA A 349 24.02 -24.93 -3.06
N ILE A 350 23.31 -23.84 -2.73
CA ILE A 350 23.87 -22.68 -2.03
C ILE A 350 22.83 -22.18 -1.03
N SER A 351 23.25 -21.77 0.18
CA SER A 351 22.30 -21.17 1.14
C SER A 351 21.66 -19.89 0.57
N LEU A 352 20.39 -19.64 0.91
CA LEU A 352 19.63 -18.49 0.42
C LEU A 352 20.36 -17.16 0.67
N LEU A 353 20.98 -17.01 1.84
CA LEU A 353 21.81 -15.84 2.17
C LEU A 353 22.93 -15.61 1.15
N LYS A 354 23.71 -16.66 0.86
CA LYS A 354 24.85 -16.56 -0.08
C LYS A 354 24.36 -16.29 -1.50
N SER A 355 23.29 -16.94 -1.92
CA SER A 355 22.69 -16.77 -3.23
C SER A 355 22.20 -15.33 -3.45
N LEU A 356 21.54 -14.72 -2.43
CA LEU A 356 21.08 -13.34 -2.49
C LEU A 356 22.23 -12.32 -2.44
N LEU A 357 23.34 -12.62 -1.74
CA LEU A 357 24.52 -11.75 -1.78
C LEU A 357 25.15 -11.72 -3.18
N VAL A 358 25.26 -12.88 -3.83
CA VAL A 358 25.75 -12.97 -5.22
C VAL A 358 24.81 -12.23 -6.16
N LEU A 359 23.48 -12.39 -5.98
CA LEU A 359 22.47 -11.69 -6.77
C LEU A 359 22.55 -10.17 -6.61
N LEU A 360 22.73 -9.69 -5.37
CA LEU A 360 22.89 -8.26 -5.11
C LEU A 360 24.14 -7.70 -5.80
N GLY A 361 25.27 -8.41 -5.70
CA GLY A 361 26.49 -8.05 -6.42
C GLY A 361 26.28 -7.99 -7.95
N PHE A 362 25.57 -8.96 -8.49
CA PHE A 362 25.18 -8.98 -9.90
C PHE A 362 24.29 -7.78 -10.27
N TYR A 363 23.26 -7.44 -9.46
CA TYR A 363 22.38 -6.29 -9.71
C TYR A 363 23.12 -4.96 -9.65
N LEU A 364 24.12 -4.82 -8.78
CA LEU A 364 25.01 -3.66 -8.76
C LEU A 364 25.88 -3.58 -10.01
N ALA A 365 26.43 -4.70 -10.46
CA ALA A 365 27.31 -4.76 -11.62
C ALA A 365 26.59 -4.42 -12.94
N VAL A 366 25.33 -4.87 -13.10
CA VAL A 366 24.53 -4.58 -14.29
C VAL A 366 23.76 -3.24 -14.19
N GLY A 367 23.93 -2.49 -13.10
CA GLY A 367 23.27 -1.20 -12.89
C GLY A 367 21.76 -1.29 -12.62
N ALA A 368 21.24 -2.47 -12.28
CA ALA A 368 19.83 -2.63 -11.89
C ALA A 368 19.51 -1.97 -10.55
N LEU A 369 20.49 -1.95 -9.63
CA LEU A 369 20.41 -1.24 -8.36
C LEU A 369 21.62 -0.33 -8.19
N SER A 370 21.41 0.80 -7.52
CA SER A 370 22.47 1.69 -7.08
C SER A 370 22.62 1.66 -5.56
N ILE A 371 23.80 1.95 -5.05
CA ILE A 371 24.08 2.04 -3.60
C ILE A 371 23.15 3.07 -2.93
N ALA A 372 22.87 4.19 -3.61
CA ALA A 372 21.96 5.21 -3.11
C ALA A 372 20.51 4.70 -2.96
N GLU A 373 20.04 3.85 -3.89
CA GLU A 373 18.72 3.21 -3.81
C GLU A 373 18.68 2.18 -2.69
N ILE A 374 19.72 1.35 -2.55
CA ILE A 374 19.83 0.39 -1.45
C ILE A 374 19.73 1.12 -0.11
N ARG A 375 20.53 2.17 0.10
CA ARG A 375 20.52 2.93 1.35
C ARG A 375 19.17 3.58 1.66
N ARG A 376 18.43 4.04 0.63
CA ARG A 376 17.08 4.63 0.78
C ARG A 376 16.00 3.60 1.08
N ARG A 377 16.21 2.34 0.65
CA ARG A 377 15.22 1.27 0.73
C ARG A 377 15.48 0.28 1.86
N LEU A 378 16.63 0.39 2.54
CA LEU A 378 16.91 -0.43 3.70
C LEU A 378 15.79 -0.26 4.73
N PRO A 379 15.04 -1.32 5.07
CA PRO A 379 13.92 -1.25 5.99
C PRO A 379 14.44 -1.28 7.44
N PHE A 380 15.06 -0.19 7.91
CA PHE A 380 15.53 -0.08 9.29
C PHE A 380 14.43 -0.34 10.32
N GLU A 381 13.18 -0.03 9.98
CA GLU A 381 12.03 -0.31 10.85
C GLU A 381 11.92 -1.81 11.15
N ILE A 382 12.13 -2.68 10.15
CA ILE A 382 12.09 -4.15 10.35
C ILE A 382 13.23 -4.62 11.25
N VAL A 383 14.44 -4.06 11.08
CA VAL A 383 15.57 -4.40 11.95
C VAL A 383 15.26 -4.08 13.42
N ILE A 384 14.67 -2.90 13.65
CA ILE A 384 14.29 -2.46 14.99
C ILE A 384 13.15 -3.34 15.52
N ILE A 385 12.13 -3.63 14.70
CA ILE A 385 11.00 -4.50 15.10
C ILE A 385 11.51 -5.89 15.49
N VAL A 386 12.32 -6.53 14.66
CA VAL A 386 12.84 -7.88 14.95
C VAL A 386 13.73 -7.86 16.20
N GLY A 387 14.64 -6.89 16.31
CA GLY A 387 15.51 -6.76 17.49
C GLY A 387 14.72 -6.52 18.77
N SER A 388 13.75 -5.60 18.75
CA SER A 388 12.87 -5.31 19.89
C SER A 388 11.99 -6.49 20.24
N ALA A 389 11.46 -7.19 19.23
CA ALA A 389 10.59 -8.33 19.44
C ALA A 389 11.31 -9.52 20.08
N ILE A 390 12.57 -9.78 19.72
CA ILE A 390 13.40 -10.78 20.39
C ILE A 390 13.57 -10.40 21.88
N THR A 391 13.82 -9.12 22.15
CA THR A 391 13.95 -8.63 23.53
C THR A 391 12.65 -8.77 24.33
N VAL A 392 11.50 -8.42 23.70
CA VAL A 392 10.17 -8.59 24.32
C VAL A 392 9.88 -10.07 24.56
N ALA A 393 10.16 -10.94 23.59
CA ALA A 393 9.97 -12.39 23.73
C ALA A 393 10.79 -12.95 24.91
N TYR A 394 12.05 -12.53 25.04
CA TYR A 394 12.90 -12.89 26.16
C TYR A 394 12.34 -12.36 27.51
N ALA A 395 11.90 -11.11 27.54
CA ALA A 395 11.28 -10.52 28.71
C ALA A 395 9.97 -11.24 29.11
N MET A 396 9.13 -11.62 28.16
CA MET A 396 7.92 -12.40 28.41
C MET A 396 8.21 -13.78 28.99
N GLN A 397 9.25 -14.45 28.48
CA GLN A 397 9.67 -15.75 29.05
C GLN A 397 10.26 -15.59 30.44
N SER A 398 11.19 -14.67 30.64
CA SER A 398 11.87 -14.46 31.92
C SER A 398 10.96 -13.94 33.03
N SER A 399 9.93 -13.18 32.70
CA SER A 399 8.92 -12.68 33.66
C SER A 399 7.81 -13.67 33.97
N GLY A 400 7.72 -14.81 33.28
CA GLY A 400 6.60 -15.74 33.39
C GLY A 400 5.29 -15.26 32.73
N LEU A 401 5.31 -14.12 32.01
CA LEU A 401 4.11 -13.59 31.37
C LEU A 401 3.61 -14.51 30.24
N ALA A 402 4.54 -15.13 29.50
CA ALA A 402 4.19 -16.09 28.45
C ALA A 402 3.48 -17.32 29.04
N ASP A 403 3.95 -17.82 30.19
CA ASP A 403 3.33 -18.94 30.93
C ASP A 403 1.95 -18.55 31.45
N TYR A 404 1.80 -17.34 32.02
CA TYR A 404 0.53 -16.83 32.51
C TYR A 404 -0.53 -16.73 31.37
N ILE A 405 -0.18 -16.18 30.23
CA ILE A 405 -1.09 -16.10 29.07
C ILE A 405 -1.41 -17.50 28.54
N SER A 406 -0.41 -18.39 28.50
CA SER A 406 -0.62 -19.78 28.11
C SER A 406 -1.61 -20.50 29.04
N GLN A 407 -1.52 -20.27 30.36
CA GLN A 407 -2.50 -20.81 31.32
C GLN A 407 -3.91 -20.28 31.12
N ILE A 408 -4.07 -19.01 30.75
CA ILE A 408 -5.38 -18.44 30.36
C ILE A 408 -5.94 -19.19 29.14
N ILE A 409 -5.11 -19.36 28.08
CA ILE A 409 -5.52 -20.11 26.90
C ILE A 409 -5.92 -21.53 27.26
N LEU A 410 -5.14 -22.21 28.09
CA LEU A 410 -5.41 -23.55 28.58
C LEU A 410 -6.70 -23.62 29.42
N SER A 411 -6.96 -22.64 30.28
CA SER A 411 -8.20 -22.61 31.07
C SER A 411 -9.46 -22.43 30.24
N VAL A 412 -9.38 -21.64 29.18
CA VAL A 412 -10.46 -21.45 28.19
C VAL A 412 -10.62 -22.69 27.32
N SER A 413 -9.51 -23.38 27.03
CA SER A 413 -9.52 -24.66 26.31
C SER A 413 -9.77 -25.88 27.18
N SER A 414 -10.14 -25.71 28.46
CA SER A 414 -10.36 -26.80 29.39
C SER A 414 -11.41 -27.79 28.84
N GLY A 415 -10.97 -29.01 28.57
CA GLY A 415 -11.74 -30.07 27.88
C GLY A 415 -11.34 -30.31 26.42
N TYR A 416 -10.48 -29.46 25.85
CA TYR A 416 -9.85 -29.64 24.54
C TYR A 416 -8.37 -29.96 24.75
N ASP A 417 -7.88 -30.90 23.94
CA ASP A 417 -6.47 -31.31 23.94
C ASP A 417 -5.57 -30.28 23.22
N THR A 418 -4.41 -30.71 22.79
CA THR A 418 -3.43 -29.91 22.00
C THR A 418 -4.06 -29.17 20.82
N PHE A 419 -5.06 -29.76 20.16
CA PHE A 419 -5.74 -29.14 19.02
C PHE A 419 -6.57 -27.92 19.43
N GLY A 420 -7.25 -27.96 20.58
CA GLY A 420 -8.00 -26.79 21.10
C GLY A 420 -7.09 -25.61 21.41
N ALA A 421 -5.93 -25.85 22.03
CA ALA A 421 -4.94 -24.83 22.30
C ALA A 421 -4.35 -24.23 20.98
N PHE A 422 -4.10 -25.08 19.98
CA PHE A 422 -3.67 -24.65 18.64
C PHE A 422 -4.69 -23.73 17.98
N VAL A 423 -5.98 -24.11 18.00
CA VAL A 423 -7.05 -23.30 17.39
C VAL A 423 -7.21 -21.95 18.11
N LEU A 424 -7.17 -21.94 19.44
CA LEU A 424 -7.25 -20.71 20.23
C LEU A 424 -6.06 -19.79 19.97
N LEU A 425 -4.84 -20.33 19.88
CA LEU A 425 -3.66 -19.57 19.52
C LEU A 425 -3.82 -18.91 18.14
N PHE A 426 -4.28 -19.68 17.16
CA PHE A 426 -4.55 -19.17 15.80
C PHE A 426 -5.57 -18.03 15.82
N ILE A 427 -6.75 -18.23 16.47
CA ILE A 427 -7.79 -17.20 16.59
C ILE A 427 -7.28 -15.96 17.30
N THR A 428 -6.54 -16.12 18.41
CA THR A 428 -5.93 -15.00 19.13
C THR A 428 -4.99 -14.22 18.23
N THR A 429 -4.17 -14.92 17.44
CA THR A 429 -3.26 -14.29 16.48
C THR A 429 -4.02 -13.49 15.41
N VAL A 430 -5.10 -14.06 14.86
CA VAL A 430 -5.97 -13.39 13.87
C VAL A 430 -6.63 -12.14 14.46
N ILE A 431 -7.13 -12.20 15.71
CA ILE A 431 -7.71 -11.03 16.37
C ILE A 431 -6.66 -9.94 16.59
N LEU A 432 -5.48 -10.32 17.05
CA LEU A 432 -4.40 -9.36 17.29
C LEU A 432 -3.94 -8.69 16.00
N THR A 433 -3.80 -9.43 14.90
CA THR A 433 -3.34 -8.86 13.64
C THR A 433 -4.33 -7.85 13.02
N GLU A 434 -5.62 -7.93 13.36
CA GLU A 434 -6.61 -6.92 12.97
C GLU A 434 -6.55 -5.64 13.81
N LEU A 435 -5.98 -5.72 15.03
CA LEU A 435 -5.86 -4.60 15.97
C LEU A 435 -4.51 -3.89 15.88
N ILE A 436 -3.45 -4.65 15.55
CA ILE A 436 -2.07 -4.14 15.45
C ILE A 436 -1.48 -4.58 14.11
N THR A 437 -0.19 -4.29 13.87
CA THR A 437 0.46 -4.75 12.63
C THR A 437 0.75 -6.25 12.64
N ASN A 438 0.73 -6.92 11.49
CA ASN A 438 1.02 -8.34 11.34
C ASN A 438 2.36 -8.74 11.99
N ASN A 439 3.38 -7.91 11.80
CA ASN A 439 4.71 -8.14 12.36
C ASN A 439 4.69 -8.08 13.89
N ALA A 440 3.94 -7.15 14.47
CA ALA A 440 3.79 -7.03 15.92
C ALA A 440 2.96 -8.19 16.50
N ALA A 441 1.89 -8.61 15.82
CA ALA A 441 1.10 -9.76 16.23
C ALA A 441 1.95 -11.04 16.24
N ALA A 442 2.72 -11.30 15.20
CA ALA A 442 3.64 -12.43 15.15
C ALA A 442 4.67 -12.40 16.31
N ALA A 443 5.23 -11.22 16.56
CA ALA A 443 6.24 -11.04 17.60
C ALA A 443 5.70 -11.30 19.02
N LEU A 444 4.48 -10.86 19.30
CA LEU A 444 3.85 -11.04 20.61
C LEU A 444 3.37 -12.48 20.86
N VAL A 445 2.84 -13.13 19.81
CA VAL A 445 2.23 -14.46 19.96
C VAL A 445 3.23 -15.60 19.80
N PHE A 446 4.36 -15.38 19.11
CA PHE A 446 5.38 -16.41 18.91
C PHE A 446 5.87 -17.08 20.22
N PRO A 447 6.28 -16.33 21.29
CA PRO A 447 6.70 -16.94 22.54
C PRO A 447 5.58 -17.72 23.23
N ILE A 448 4.33 -17.27 23.11
CA ILE A 448 3.15 -17.97 23.66
C ILE A 448 2.97 -19.31 22.93
N GLY A 449 3.11 -19.34 21.60
CA GLY A 449 3.05 -20.56 20.81
C GLY A 449 4.11 -21.59 21.21
N LEU A 450 5.35 -21.15 21.47
CA LEU A 450 6.42 -22.02 21.97
C LEU A 450 6.11 -22.58 23.36
N THR A 451 5.62 -21.75 24.28
CA THR A 451 5.25 -22.17 25.63
C THR A 451 4.13 -23.22 25.59
N LEU A 452 3.10 -23.02 24.74
CA LEU A 452 2.03 -23.99 24.58
C LEU A 452 2.55 -25.32 23.99
N ALA A 453 3.39 -25.28 22.97
CA ALA A 453 3.98 -26.50 22.40
C ALA A 453 4.78 -27.29 23.45
N ASN A 454 5.60 -26.61 24.25
CA ASN A 454 6.36 -27.21 25.33
C ASN A 454 5.46 -27.81 26.43
N HIS A 455 4.36 -27.11 26.77
CA HIS A 455 3.41 -27.59 27.76
C HIS A 455 2.77 -28.93 27.38
N PHE A 456 2.44 -29.08 26.10
CA PHE A 456 1.85 -30.31 25.56
C PHE A 456 2.89 -31.36 25.13
N ASN A 457 4.19 -31.11 25.32
CA ASN A 457 5.28 -31.92 24.72
C ASN A 457 5.06 -32.20 23.23
N ALA A 458 4.52 -31.21 22.52
CA ALA A 458 4.22 -31.29 21.10
C ALA A 458 5.34 -30.66 20.25
N ASP A 459 5.38 -31.03 18.95
CA ASP A 459 6.24 -30.36 18.00
C ASP A 459 5.88 -28.86 17.97
N PRO A 460 6.84 -27.94 18.17
CA PRO A 460 6.58 -26.51 18.11
C PRO A 460 6.21 -26.00 16.71
N MET A 461 6.55 -26.74 15.65
CA MET A 461 6.36 -26.27 14.27
C MET A 461 4.90 -25.97 13.89
N PRO A 462 3.90 -26.78 14.23
CA PRO A 462 2.49 -26.46 13.99
C PRO A 462 2.05 -25.15 14.66
N PHE A 463 2.46 -24.93 15.93
CA PHE A 463 2.15 -23.69 16.67
C PHE A 463 2.81 -22.46 16.05
N ILE A 464 4.06 -22.60 15.60
CA ILE A 464 4.80 -21.54 14.89
C ILE A 464 4.11 -21.21 13.56
N MET A 465 3.69 -22.23 12.82
CA MET A 465 2.93 -22.02 11.57
C MET A 465 1.57 -21.38 11.83
N ALA A 466 0.88 -21.75 12.92
CA ALA A 466 -0.38 -21.08 13.31
C ALA A 466 -0.16 -19.58 13.56
N VAL A 467 0.95 -19.19 14.19
CA VAL A 467 1.30 -17.78 14.38
C VAL A 467 1.62 -17.10 13.05
N ALA A 468 2.42 -17.72 12.18
CA ALA A 468 2.79 -17.15 10.89
C ALA A 468 1.59 -16.90 9.98
N PHE A 469 0.71 -17.89 9.84
CA PHE A 469 -0.51 -17.79 9.04
C PHE A 469 -1.55 -16.89 9.69
N GLY A 470 -1.77 -17.01 11.00
CA GLY A 470 -2.71 -16.19 11.75
C GLY A 470 -2.34 -14.70 11.71
N ALA A 471 -1.06 -14.37 11.89
CA ALA A 471 -0.59 -13.00 11.80
C ALA A 471 -0.69 -12.42 10.39
N SER A 472 -0.70 -13.27 9.35
CA SER A 472 -0.90 -12.83 7.97
C SER A 472 -2.38 -12.78 7.56
N ALA A 473 -3.30 -13.36 8.35
CA ALA A 473 -4.72 -13.46 8.04
C ALA A 473 -5.51 -12.20 8.40
N SER A 474 -5.16 -11.08 7.79
CA SER A 474 -5.83 -9.79 8.00
C SER A 474 -6.82 -9.50 6.88
N PHE A 475 -8.07 -9.95 7.04
CA PHE A 475 -9.13 -9.89 6.05
C PHE A 475 -10.36 -9.10 6.49
N LEU A 476 -10.54 -8.87 7.80
CA LEU A 476 -11.78 -8.31 8.35
C LEU A 476 -11.84 -6.78 8.29
N SER A 477 -10.71 -6.11 8.09
CA SER A 477 -10.70 -4.66 8.05
C SER A 477 -9.81 -4.09 6.93
N PRO A 478 -10.11 -2.88 6.45
CA PRO A 478 -9.21 -2.19 5.52
C PRO A 478 -7.90 -1.76 6.17
N PHE A 479 -7.84 -1.68 7.50
CA PHE A 479 -6.72 -1.11 8.24
C PHE A 479 -5.68 -2.14 8.68
N GLY A 480 -6.06 -3.40 8.76
CA GLY A 480 -5.20 -4.49 9.23
C GLY A 480 -4.06 -4.82 8.25
N TYR A 481 -4.22 -4.53 6.96
CA TYR A 481 -3.17 -4.76 5.97
C TYR A 481 -3.06 -3.62 4.95
N GLN A 482 -1.82 -3.29 4.55
CA GLN A 482 -1.57 -2.16 3.63
C GLN A 482 -2.29 -2.31 2.29
N THR A 483 -2.36 -3.53 1.73
CA THR A 483 -3.05 -3.78 0.46
C THR A 483 -4.56 -3.62 0.57
N ASN A 484 -5.16 -3.99 1.71
CA ASN A 484 -6.57 -3.76 1.99
C ASN A 484 -6.89 -2.27 1.99
N LEU A 485 -6.02 -1.46 2.62
CA LEU A 485 -6.17 -0.01 2.67
C LEU A 485 -6.09 0.63 1.26
N MET A 486 -5.22 0.10 0.39
CA MET A 486 -5.10 0.57 -0.99
C MET A 486 -6.40 0.36 -1.77
N VAL A 487 -6.93 -0.87 -1.72
CA VAL A 487 -8.13 -1.22 -2.49
C VAL A 487 -9.41 -0.63 -1.90
N TYR A 488 -9.43 -0.31 -0.61
CA TYR A 488 -10.58 0.27 0.09
C TYR A 488 -11.10 1.53 -0.59
N SER A 489 -10.24 2.50 -0.82
CA SER A 489 -10.61 3.75 -1.48
C SER A 489 -10.78 3.59 -2.99
N ALA A 490 -9.92 2.82 -3.65
CA ALA A 490 -9.95 2.62 -5.10
C ALA A 490 -11.22 1.86 -5.56
N GLY A 491 -11.66 0.86 -4.77
CA GLY A 491 -12.89 0.08 -5.01
C GLY A 491 -14.15 0.71 -4.43
N GLN A 492 -14.02 1.86 -3.76
CA GLN A 492 -15.13 2.56 -3.09
C GLN A 492 -15.90 1.67 -2.09
N TYR A 493 -15.17 0.78 -1.40
CA TYR A 493 -15.77 -0.13 -0.44
C TYR A 493 -16.17 0.59 0.85
N LYS A 494 -17.14 0.00 1.55
CA LYS A 494 -17.47 0.31 2.93
C LYS A 494 -16.84 -0.74 3.84
N ILE A 495 -16.63 -0.42 5.10
CA ILE A 495 -16.05 -1.38 6.07
C ILE A 495 -16.85 -2.69 6.10
N LYS A 496 -18.19 -2.60 6.01
CA LYS A 496 -19.06 -3.78 5.96
C LYS A 496 -18.84 -4.71 4.77
N ASP A 497 -18.21 -4.24 3.70
CA ASP A 497 -17.95 -5.06 2.52
C ASP A 497 -16.79 -6.03 2.74
N TYR A 498 -15.95 -5.80 3.78
CA TYR A 498 -14.91 -6.72 4.23
C TYR A 498 -15.45 -7.89 5.05
N PHE A 499 -16.70 -7.81 5.54
CA PHE A 499 -17.36 -8.89 6.30
C PHE A 499 -18.25 -9.76 5.42
N LYS A 500 -18.30 -9.54 4.13
CA LYS A 500 -19.07 -10.33 3.15
C LYS A 500 -18.22 -11.40 2.52
#